data_40b921d19658acc8b840bc7c92bec137
#
_entry.id   40b921d19658acc8b840bc7c92bec137
#
_cell.length_a   1.000
_cell.length_b   1.000
_cell.length_c   1.000
_cell.angle_alpha   90.00
_cell.angle_beta   90.00
_cell.angle_gamma   90.00
#
_symmetry.space_group_name_H-M   'P 1'
#
loop_
_entity.id
_entity.type
_entity.pdbx_description
1 polymer ?
#
loop_
_entity_poly.entity_id
_entity_poly.type
_entity_poly.pdbx_seq_one_letter_code
_entity_poly.pdbx_strand_id
1 'polypeptide(L)'
;SNFFPVHTLCPLCSSAALPFCEHREIVYLKCSGCLSVFVNPHDLPGRDRERNRYLKHINDVNSVGYREFVAPLVDVVLSRFNAGHSGLDYGSGRQSAVSHMLSHSGYSIAMYDPFFHNHPHLLEKQYDYIVCCEVMEHFHHPHQEFQKLRSMLEDGGELICMTELLT
;
A
#
# COMPACT_ATOMS: atom_id res chain seq x y z
N SER A 1 18.48 22.37 24.00
CA SER A 1 17.80 23.27 23.03
C SER A 1 16.87 22.43 22.22
N ASN A 2 15.59 22.37 22.60
CA ASN A 2 14.55 21.65 21.87
C ASN A 2 14.20 22.43 20.62
N PHE A 3 14.86 22.14 19.51
CA PHE A 3 14.40 22.53 18.20
C PHE A 3 13.28 21.55 17.80
N PHE A 4 12.05 21.87 18.15
CA PHE A 4 10.90 21.32 17.47
C PHE A 4 10.81 22.02 16.11
N PRO A 5 10.99 21.31 14.98
CA PRO A 5 10.88 21.96 13.68
C PRO A 5 9.43 22.36 13.46
N VAL A 6 9.31 23.59 13.05
CA VAL A 6 8.20 24.34 12.54
C VAL A 6 7.24 23.45 11.75
N HIS A 7 5.98 23.36 12.22
CA HIS A 7 4.78 22.96 11.47
C HIS A 7 4.97 21.94 10.35
N THR A 8 5.16 20.67 10.72
CA THR A 8 5.03 19.57 9.77
C THR A 8 3.56 19.42 9.43
N LEU A 9 3.24 19.50 8.14
CA LEU A 9 1.89 19.29 7.64
C LEU A 9 1.65 17.80 7.37
N CYS A 10 0.42 17.38 7.61
CA CYS A 10 -0.01 16.03 7.30
C CYS A 10 0.10 15.75 5.78
N PRO A 11 0.80 14.69 5.35
CA PRO A 11 0.94 14.37 3.94
C PRO A 11 -0.36 13.89 3.29
N LEU A 12 -1.39 13.61 4.09
CA LEU A 12 -2.70 13.16 3.59
C LEU A 12 -3.69 14.32 3.43
N CYS A 13 -3.83 15.21 4.44
CA CYS A 13 -4.87 16.27 4.45
C CYS A 13 -4.33 17.69 4.65
N SER A 14 -3.03 17.86 4.74
CA SER A 14 -2.34 19.15 4.93
C SER A 14 -2.66 19.90 6.23
N SER A 15 -3.36 19.29 7.18
CA SER A 15 -3.56 19.87 8.52
C SER A 15 -2.27 19.78 9.34
N ALA A 16 -2.14 20.61 10.37
CA ALA A 16 -0.99 20.59 11.26
C ALA A 16 -0.86 19.27 12.00
N ALA A 17 0.37 18.81 12.23
CA ALA A 17 0.66 17.60 12.96
C ALA A 17 1.61 17.88 14.12
N LEU A 18 1.46 17.12 15.20
CA LEU A 18 2.22 17.22 16.43
C LEU A 18 2.94 15.90 16.73
N PRO A 19 4.09 15.93 17.43
CA PRO A 19 4.74 14.72 17.90
C PRO A 19 3.76 13.85 18.72
N PHE A 20 3.73 12.55 18.43
CA PHE A 20 2.80 11.59 19.03
C PHE A 20 3.53 10.54 19.88
N CYS A 21 4.52 9.89 19.29
CA CYS A 21 5.36 8.91 19.99
C CYS A 21 6.72 8.80 19.32
N GLU A 22 7.67 8.17 20.00
CA GLU A 22 8.97 7.82 19.47
C GLU A 22 9.16 6.30 19.56
N HIS A 23 9.62 5.70 18.48
CA HIS A 23 9.98 4.29 18.42
C HIS A 23 11.26 4.10 17.61
N ARG A 24 12.27 3.46 18.22
CA ARG A 24 13.59 3.23 17.60
C ARG A 24 14.22 4.50 17.00
N GLU A 25 14.22 5.58 17.77
CA GLU A 25 14.77 6.89 17.39
C GLU A 25 14.02 7.60 16.24
N ILE A 26 12.87 7.07 15.84
CA ILE A 26 11.98 7.68 14.84
C ILE A 26 10.81 8.34 15.56
N VAL A 27 10.61 9.64 15.30
CA VAL A 27 9.47 10.39 15.82
C VAL A 27 8.27 10.23 14.87
N TYR A 28 7.18 9.74 15.44
CA TYR A 28 5.89 9.67 14.76
C TYR A 28 5.06 10.91 15.08
N LEU A 29 4.44 11.45 14.05
CA LEU A 29 3.58 12.63 14.14
C LEU A 29 2.12 12.20 14.00
N LYS A 30 1.22 12.89 14.72
CA LYS A 30 -0.22 12.70 14.58
C LYS A 30 -0.88 13.96 14.05
N CYS A 31 -1.67 13.80 13.00
CA CYS A 31 -2.45 14.87 12.40
C CYS A 31 -3.58 15.32 13.32
N SER A 32 -3.75 16.63 13.48
CA SER A 32 -4.86 17.21 14.25
C SER A 32 -6.20 17.17 13.50
N GLY A 33 -6.16 17.07 12.18
CA GLY A 33 -7.36 17.04 11.32
C GLY A 33 -7.89 15.65 11.07
N CYS A 34 -7.11 14.79 10.38
CA CYS A 34 -7.56 13.44 9.99
C CYS A 34 -7.11 12.33 10.95
N LEU A 35 -6.38 12.67 12.02
CA LEU A 35 -5.86 11.74 13.05
C LEU A 35 -4.85 10.69 12.54
N SER A 36 -4.43 10.77 11.27
CA SER A 36 -3.40 9.87 10.76
C SER A 36 -2.09 10.02 11.53
N VAL A 37 -1.40 8.91 11.72
CA VAL A 37 -0.06 8.85 12.31
C VAL A 37 0.93 8.58 11.18
N PHE A 38 2.01 9.34 11.13
CA PHE A 38 3.00 9.24 10.06
C PHE A 38 4.40 9.63 10.55
N VAL A 39 5.41 9.20 9.82
CA VAL A 39 6.81 9.58 10.04
C VAL A 39 7.09 10.89 9.31
N ASN A 40 7.96 11.72 9.87
CA ASN A 40 8.40 12.93 9.17
C ASN A 40 8.93 12.53 7.77
N PRO A 41 8.49 13.20 6.70
CA PRO A 41 8.95 12.89 5.33
C PRO A 41 10.47 12.85 5.15
N HIS A 42 11.22 13.61 5.96
CA HIS A 42 12.69 13.60 5.94
C HIS A 42 13.30 12.32 6.51
N ASP A 43 12.55 11.58 7.33
CA ASP A 43 13.00 10.32 7.95
C ASP A 43 12.57 9.09 7.14
N LEU A 44 11.84 9.30 6.03
CA LEU A 44 11.46 8.21 5.15
C LEU A 44 12.69 7.62 4.44
N PRO A 45 12.74 6.29 4.27
CA PRO A 45 13.85 5.66 3.57
C PRO A 45 13.92 6.10 2.11
N GLY A 46 15.13 6.37 1.63
CA GLY A 46 15.35 6.62 0.21
C GLY A 46 15.06 5.38 -0.66
N ARG A 47 14.82 5.58 -1.95
CA ARG A 47 14.42 4.57 -2.94
C ARG A 47 15.32 3.31 -2.93
N ASP A 48 16.62 3.46 -2.78
CA ASP A 48 17.56 2.33 -2.74
C ASP A 48 17.41 1.49 -1.47
N ARG A 49 17.15 2.13 -0.32
CA ARG A 49 16.86 1.44 0.94
C ARG A 49 15.56 0.67 0.88
N GLU A 50 14.54 1.24 0.27
CA GLU A 50 13.26 0.57 0.03
C GLU A 50 13.47 -0.67 -0.84
N ARG A 51 14.10 -0.52 -2.00
CA ARG A 51 14.40 -1.64 -2.90
C ARG A 51 15.17 -2.76 -2.21
N ASN A 52 16.22 -2.42 -1.45
CA ASN A 52 17.03 -3.40 -0.72
C ASN A 52 16.23 -4.11 0.39
N ARG A 53 15.28 -3.44 1.02
CA ARG A 53 14.36 -4.03 1.98
C ARG A 53 13.43 -5.03 1.31
N TYR A 54 12.84 -4.69 0.17
CA TYR A 54 12.00 -5.60 -0.61
C TYR A 54 12.77 -6.81 -1.14
N LEU A 55 14.02 -6.65 -1.54
CA LEU A 55 14.87 -7.79 -1.97
C LEU A 55 15.17 -8.78 -0.83
N LYS A 56 15.16 -8.33 0.42
CA LYS A 56 15.36 -9.18 1.60
C LYS A 56 14.08 -9.90 2.05
N HIS A 57 12.92 -9.37 1.71
CA HIS A 57 11.63 -10.01 1.97
C HIS A 57 11.28 -10.93 0.80
N ILE A 58 11.76 -12.16 0.86
CA ILE A 58 11.32 -13.23 -0.05
C ILE A 58 9.98 -13.73 0.48
N ASN A 59 8.90 -13.13 -0.02
CA ASN A 59 7.56 -13.64 0.19
C ASN A 59 7.37 -14.84 -0.73
N ASP A 60 7.65 -16.04 -0.23
CA ASP A 60 7.41 -17.29 -0.97
C ASP A 60 5.89 -17.49 -1.10
N VAL A 61 5.39 -17.39 -2.32
CA VAL A 61 3.97 -17.62 -2.64
C VAL A 61 3.50 -19.04 -2.32
N ASN A 62 4.42 -19.97 -2.15
CA ASN A 62 4.16 -21.36 -1.74
C ASN A 62 4.15 -21.53 -0.22
N SER A 63 4.60 -20.53 0.54
CA SER A 63 4.55 -20.59 2.01
C SER A 63 3.11 -20.59 2.51
N VAL A 64 2.75 -21.61 3.28
CA VAL A 64 1.42 -21.72 3.90
C VAL A 64 1.15 -20.51 4.81
N GLY A 65 2.10 -20.15 5.66
CA GLY A 65 1.94 -19.02 6.58
C GLY A 65 1.72 -17.67 5.86
N TYR A 66 2.40 -17.47 4.72
CA TYR A 66 2.19 -16.25 3.94
C TYR A 66 0.83 -16.23 3.24
N ARG A 67 0.36 -17.37 2.74
CA ARG A 67 -1.01 -17.51 2.19
C ARG A 67 -2.08 -17.26 3.24
N GLU A 68 -1.91 -17.81 4.45
CA GLU A 68 -2.82 -17.55 5.57
C GLU A 68 -2.83 -16.08 5.97
N PHE A 69 -1.68 -15.44 5.95
CA PHE A 69 -1.56 -14.00 6.24
C PHE A 69 -2.35 -13.13 5.26
N VAL A 70 -2.31 -13.41 3.95
CA VAL A 70 -3.02 -12.62 2.93
C VAL A 70 -4.46 -13.10 2.67
N ALA A 71 -4.87 -14.24 3.22
CA ALA A 71 -6.19 -14.82 3.00
C ALA A 71 -7.35 -13.83 3.27
N PRO A 72 -7.35 -13.00 4.33
CA PRO A 72 -8.43 -12.04 4.56
C PRO A 72 -8.64 -11.08 3.38
N LEU A 73 -7.55 -10.62 2.75
CA LEU A 73 -7.63 -9.74 1.58
C LEU A 73 -8.21 -10.48 0.37
N VAL A 74 -7.75 -11.71 0.13
CA VAL A 74 -8.26 -12.57 -0.94
C VAL A 74 -9.74 -12.86 -0.75
N ASP A 75 -10.16 -13.21 0.46
CA ASP A 75 -11.56 -13.52 0.80
C ASP A 75 -12.50 -12.32 0.53
N VAL A 76 -12.05 -11.10 0.80
CA VAL A 76 -12.81 -9.89 0.47
C VAL A 76 -13.02 -9.79 -1.04
N VAL A 77 -11.98 -10.01 -1.86
CA VAL A 77 -12.10 -9.98 -3.32
C VAL A 77 -13.05 -11.07 -3.81
N LEU A 78 -12.89 -12.31 -3.33
CA LEU A 78 -13.73 -13.44 -3.74
C LEU A 78 -15.20 -13.24 -3.37
N SER A 79 -15.49 -12.52 -2.28
CA SER A 79 -16.87 -12.25 -1.83
C SER A 79 -17.56 -11.12 -2.60
N ARG A 80 -16.79 -10.19 -3.18
CA ARG A 80 -17.33 -8.96 -3.81
C ARG A 80 -17.25 -8.96 -5.32
N PHE A 81 -16.31 -9.71 -5.91
CA PHE A 81 -16.05 -9.73 -7.33
C PHE A 81 -16.11 -11.15 -7.89
N ASN A 82 -16.07 -11.28 -9.20
CA ASN A 82 -16.07 -12.55 -9.90
C ASN A 82 -15.02 -12.56 -11.04
N ALA A 83 -14.87 -13.69 -11.71
CA ALA A 83 -13.89 -13.88 -12.78
C ALA A 83 -14.05 -12.95 -14.00
N GLY A 84 -15.21 -12.32 -14.17
CA GLY A 84 -15.47 -11.33 -15.24
C GLY A 84 -14.97 -9.92 -14.92
N HIS A 85 -14.62 -9.66 -13.66
CA HIS A 85 -14.07 -8.39 -13.21
C HIS A 85 -12.56 -8.33 -13.41
N SER A 86 -12.04 -7.11 -13.63
CA SER A 86 -10.61 -6.86 -13.77
C SER A 86 -10.01 -6.28 -12.49
N GLY A 87 -8.87 -6.81 -12.06
CA GLY A 87 -8.15 -6.37 -10.88
C GLY A 87 -6.73 -5.91 -11.13
N LEU A 88 -6.22 -5.09 -10.23
CA LEU A 88 -4.83 -4.66 -10.17
C LEU A 88 -4.27 -4.92 -8.77
N ASP A 89 -3.13 -5.59 -8.70
CA ASP A 89 -2.31 -5.71 -7.51
C ASP A 89 -1.25 -4.60 -7.55
N TYR A 90 -1.50 -3.54 -6.79
CA TYR A 90 -0.67 -2.34 -6.78
C TYR A 90 0.39 -2.42 -5.67
N GLY A 91 1.66 -2.44 -6.07
CA GLY A 91 2.77 -2.73 -5.17
C GLY A 91 2.93 -4.23 -4.92
N SER A 92 2.79 -5.03 -5.98
CA SER A 92 2.79 -6.50 -5.90
C SER A 92 4.10 -7.12 -5.40
N GLY A 93 5.19 -6.34 -5.38
CA GLY A 93 6.51 -6.88 -5.15
C GLY A 93 6.96 -7.80 -6.28
N ARG A 94 7.96 -8.60 -6.02
CA ARG A 94 8.51 -9.56 -7.00
C ARG A 94 7.54 -10.73 -7.26
N GLN A 95 6.90 -11.20 -6.20
CA GLN A 95 5.90 -12.25 -6.21
C GLN A 95 4.77 -11.84 -5.28
N SER A 96 3.54 -12.14 -5.66
CA SER A 96 2.36 -11.82 -4.88
C SER A 96 1.54 -13.07 -4.60
N ALA A 97 1.39 -13.43 -3.34
CA ALA A 97 0.49 -14.51 -2.94
C ALA A 97 -0.97 -14.16 -3.23
N VAL A 98 -1.35 -12.88 -3.10
CA VAL A 98 -2.71 -12.40 -3.44
C VAL A 98 -3.01 -12.67 -4.92
N SER A 99 -2.15 -12.18 -5.83
CA SER A 99 -2.30 -12.40 -7.27
C SER A 99 -2.27 -13.89 -7.63
N HIS A 100 -1.39 -14.66 -7.00
CA HIS A 100 -1.30 -16.10 -7.20
C HIS A 100 -2.60 -16.83 -6.82
N MET A 101 -3.14 -16.55 -5.64
CA MET A 101 -4.37 -17.19 -5.14
C MET A 101 -5.59 -16.78 -5.98
N LEU A 102 -5.73 -15.51 -6.33
CA LEU A 102 -6.82 -15.02 -7.17
C LEU A 102 -6.76 -15.59 -8.60
N SER A 103 -5.57 -15.64 -9.21
CA SER A 103 -5.38 -16.22 -10.54
C SER A 103 -5.72 -17.71 -10.56
N HIS A 104 -5.35 -18.47 -9.51
CA HIS A 104 -5.72 -19.88 -9.37
C HIS A 104 -7.23 -20.09 -9.18
N SER A 105 -7.93 -19.07 -8.66
CA SER A 105 -9.39 -19.06 -8.56
C SER A 105 -10.08 -18.58 -9.85
N GLY A 106 -9.33 -18.35 -10.93
CA GLY A 106 -9.83 -17.93 -12.22
C GLY A 106 -10.09 -16.43 -12.36
N TYR A 107 -9.61 -15.60 -11.41
CA TYR A 107 -9.78 -14.16 -11.44
C TYR A 107 -8.73 -13.48 -12.33
N SER A 108 -9.13 -12.41 -13.03
CA SER A 108 -8.24 -11.58 -13.82
C SER A 108 -7.63 -10.49 -12.95
N ILE A 109 -6.33 -10.61 -12.67
CA ILE A 109 -5.58 -9.63 -11.88
C ILE A 109 -4.20 -9.41 -12.50
N ALA A 110 -3.84 -8.12 -12.72
CA ALA A 110 -2.52 -7.72 -13.19
C ALA A 110 -1.66 -7.29 -12.01
N MET A 111 -0.34 -7.50 -12.10
CA MET A 111 0.62 -7.04 -11.10
C MET A 111 1.33 -5.79 -11.57
N TYR A 112 1.39 -4.78 -10.72
CA TYR A 112 2.22 -3.59 -10.90
C TYR A 112 3.11 -3.37 -9.68
N ASP A 113 4.38 -3.16 -9.94
CA ASP A 113 5.37 -2.75 -8.94
C ASP A 113 6.46 -1.91 -9.63
N PRO A 114 6.83 -0.73 -9.10
CA PRO A 114 7.80 0.15 -9.75
C PRO A 114 9.21 -0.45 -9.84
N PHE A 115 9.53 -1.47 -9.03
CA PHE A 115 10.84 -2.12 -9.03
C PHE A 115 10.88 -3.45 -9.78
N PHE A 116 9.77 -4.21 -9.76
CA PHE A 116 9.74 -5.61 -10.22
C PHE A 116 8.80 -5.86 -11.41
N HIS A 117 7.72 -5.11 -11.53
CA HIS A 117 6.70 -5.22 -12.58
C HIS A 117 6.31 -3.82 -13.07
N ASN A 118 7.31 -3.07 -13.53
CA ASN A 118 7.12 -1.70 -13.98
C ASN A 118 6.55 -1.66 -15.39
N HIS A 119 5.23 -1.84 -15.48
CA HIS A 119 4.45 -1.77 -16.71
C HIS A 119 3.53 -0.54 -16.69
N PRO A 120 4.02 0.65 -17.10
CA PRO A 120 3.27 1.91 -16.96
C PRO A 120 1.88 1.90 -17.61
N HIS A 121 1.69 1.14 -18.69
CA HIS A 121 0.40 1.01 -19.36
C HIS A 121 -0.72 0.47 -18.46
N LEU A 122 -0.38 -0.26 -17.40
CA LEU A 122 -1.35 -0.75 -16.41
C LEU A 122 -1.93 0.41 -15.56
N LEU A 123 -1.20 1.50 -15.44
CA LEU A 123 -1.64 2.68 -14.69
C LEU A 123 -2.57 3.61 -15.48
N GLU A 124 -2.74 3.33 -16.77
CA GLU A 124 -3.62 4.07 -17.70
C GLU A 124 -5.00 3.41 -17.86
N LYS A 125 -5.18 2.24 -17.23
CA LYS A 125 -6.42 1.47 -17.27
C LYS A 125 -7.29 1.75 -16.05
N GLN A 126 -8.57 1.31 -16.15
CA GLN A 126 -9.48 1.26 -15.02
C GLN A 126 -9.75 -0.18 -14.63
N TYR A 127 -10.04 -0.38 -13.34
CA TYR A 127 -10.20 -1.69 -12.73
C TYR A 127 -11.45 -1.74 -11.86
N ASP A 128 -12.09 -2.90 -11.79
CA ASP A 128 -13.20 -3.15 -10.89
C ASP A 128 -12.73 -3.22 -9.43
N TYR A 129 -11.51 -3.70 -9.21
CA TYR A 129 -10.87 -3.69 -7.89
C TYR A 129 -9.37 -3.48 -7.98
N ILE A 130 -8.83 -2.80 -6.98
CA ILE A 130 -7.39 -2.64 -6.78
C ILE A 130 -7.05 -3.14 -5.38
N VAL A 131 -6.05 -3.99 -5.25
CA VAL A 131 -5.54 -4.45 -3.96
C VAL A 131 -4.20 -3.82 -3.65
N CYS A 132 -4.00 -3.44 -2.38
CA CYS A 132 -2.74 -2.97 -1.82
C CYS A 132 -2.46 -3.79 -0.55
N CYS A 133 -1.50 -4.71 -0.62
CA CYS A 133 -1.11 -5.56 0.50
C CYS A 133 0.24 -5.11 1.05
N GLU A 134 0.27 -4.57 2.27
CA GLU A 134 1.48 -4.06 2.92
C GLU A 134 2.22 -2.99 2.07
N VAL A 135 1.48 -2.05 1.49
CA VAL A 135 2.02 -1.05 0.55
C VAL A 135 1.69 0.38 0.97
N MET A 136 0.44 0.66 1.38
CA MET A 136 -0.03 2.04 1.60
C MET A 136 0.73 2.75 2.73
N GLU A 137 1.24 2.02 3.72
CA GLU A 137 2.05 2.53 4.81
C GLU A 137 3.42 3.06 4.37
N HIS A 138 3.83 2.71 3.14
CA HIS A 138 5.09 3.14 2.53
C HIS A 138 4.93 4.29 1.53
N PHE A 139 3.73 4.82 1.34
CA PHE A 139 3.51 5.93 0.42
C PHE A 139 4.22 7.20 0.91
N HIS A 140 5.13 7.74 0.08
CA HIS A 140 5.82 9.00 0.36
C HIS A 140 4.89 10.21 0.17
N HIS A 141 3.94 10.11 -0.76
CA HIS A 141 2.93 11.12 -1.08
C HIS A 141 1.53 10.51 -1.06
N PRO A 142 1.00 10.15 0.13
CA PRO A 142 -0.24 9.36 0.24
C PRO A 142 -1.45 10.04 -0.40
N HIS A 143 -1.58 11.35 -0.31
CA HIS A 143 -2.67 12.08 -0.96
C HIS A 143 -2.68 11.86 -2.48
N GLN A 144 -1.53 12.04 -3.13
CA GLN A 144 -1.40 11.84 -4.58
C GLN A 144 -1.58 10.38 -4.98
N GLU A 145 -1.04 9.44 -4.19
CA GLU A 145 -1.18 8.01 -4.45
C GLU A 145 -2.64 7.57 -4.36
N PHE A 146 -3.38 7.98 -3.32
CA PHE A 146 -4.80 7.64 -3.22
C PHE A 146 -5.65 8.32 -4.30
N GLN A 147 -5.34 9.54 -4.71
CA GLN A 147 -6.01 10.17 -5.86
C GLN A 147 -5.77 9.39 -7.15
N LYS A 148 -4.53 8.95 -7.39
CA LYS A 148 -4.16 8.12 -8.54
C LYS A 148 -4.90 6.78 -8.52
N LEU A 149 -4.89 6.07 -7.40
CA LEU A 149 -5.62 4.81 -7.23
C LEU A 149 -7.11 4.99 -7.49
N ARG A 150 -7.71 6.06 -6.96
CA ARG A 150 -9.12 6.40 -7.23
C ARG A 150 -9.39 6.61 -8.72
N SER A 151 -8.48 7.29 -9.45
CA SER A 151 -8.65 7.54 -10.88
C SER A 151 -8.58 6.26 -11.74
N MET A 152 -7.95 5.21 -11.22
CA MET A 152 -7.85 3.90 -11.87
C MET A 152 -8.98 2.94 -11.51
N LEU A 153 -9.96 3.35 -10.70
CA LEU A 153 -11.14 2.55 -10.41
C LEU A 153 -12.28 2.87 -11.38
N GLU A 154 -12.96 1.83 -11.84
CA GLU A 154 -14.24 1.95 -12.52
C GLU A 154 -15.31 2.52 -11.57
N ASP A 155 -16.43 2.98 -12.12
CA ASP A 155 -17.59 3.39 -11.33
C ASP A 155 -18.08 2.20 -10.49
N GLY A 156 -18.14 2.39 -9.17
CA GLY A 156 -18.46 1.31 -8.23
C GLY A 156 -17.29 0.36 -7.93
N GLY A 157 -16.10 0.62 -8.47
CA GLY A 157 -14.90 -0.14 -8.16
C GLY A 157 -14.41 0.10 -6.74
N GLU A 158 -13.65 -0.84 -6.20
CA GLU A 158 -13.19 -0.81 -4.81
C GLU A 158 -11.67 -0.89 -4.69
N LEU A 159 -11.12 -0.05 -3.80
CA LEU A 159 -9.74 -0.16 -3.30
C LEU A 159 -9.75 -0.96 -2.00
N ILE A 160 -9.03 -2.08 -1.98
CA ILE A 160 -8.94 -2.99 -0.84
C ILE A 160 -7.51 -2.99 -0.32
N CYS A 161 -7.32 -2.48 0.87
CA CYS A 161 -6.00 -2.36 1.49
C CYS A 161 -5.89 -3.26 2.72
N MET A 162 -4.72 -3.86 2.88
CA MET A 162 -4.34 -4.59 4.08
C MET A 162 -2.98 -4.10 4.55
N THR A 163 -2.87 -3.79 5.84
CA THR A 163 -1.62 -3.43 6.51
C THR A 163 -1.70 -3.81 7.98
N GLU A 164 -0.54 -3.96 8.62
CA GLU A 164 -0.47 -4.12 10.07
C GLU A 164 -0.89 -2.81 10.77
N LEU A 165 -1.67 -2.95 11.84
CA LEU A 165 -2.06 -1.81 12.65
C LEU A 165 -0.97 -1.46 13.65
N LEU A 166 -0.83 -0.16 13.94
CA LEU A 166 0.02 0.30 15.03
C LEU A 166 -0.63 -0.12 16.36
N THR A 167 0.04 -1.00 17.09
CA THR A 167 -0.38 -1.52 18.41
C THR A 167 0.48 -0.98 19.53
#